data_123cff0b2b4644f6cf77c5f3869e6f1a
#
_entry.id   123cff0b2b4644f6cf77c5f3869e6f1a
#
_cell.length_a   1.000
_cell.length_b   1.000
_cell.length_c   1.000
_cell.angle_alpha   90.00
_cell.angle_beta   90.00
_cell.angle_gamma   90.00
#
_symmetry.space_group_name_H-M   'P 1'
#
loop_
_entity.id
_entity.type
_entity.pdbx_description
1 polymer ?
#
loop_
_entity_poly.entity_id
_entity_poly.type
_entity_poly.pdbx_seq_one_letter_code
_entity_poly.pdbx_strand_id
1 'polypeptide(L)'
;SGDRLGASLVKGMKKLAKKVEFKGIFGPEMEINGLKSLFEMSELSVMGATEILLKYSKLRRRLSQTVEAVLEYKPDLLITIDSPEFCLRVAKKVRAANSNIRTIHYVAPTVWAWRPKRAKKMARFIDHVLALFPFEPPYMEAEGMDCDFVGHPIAAMGPIAPKKISSFQKKY
;
A
#
# COMPACT_ATOMS: atom_id res chain seq x y z
N SER A 1 -8.37 0.40 -4.69
CA SER A 1 -7.59 -0.85 -4.87
C SER A 1 -6.81 -1.17 -3.60
N GLY A 2 -5.99 -0.26 -3.09
CA GLY A 2 -5.12 -0.48 -1.93
C GLY A 2 -5.81 -1.02 -0.68
N ASP A 3 -7.04 -0.57 -0.39
CA ASP A 3 -7.83 -1.06 0.75
C ASP A 3 -8.14 -2.57 0.66
N ARG A 4 -8.55 -3.07 -0.50
CA ARG A 4 -8.77 -4.52 -0.72
C ARG A 4 -7.50 -5.33 -0.59
N LEU A 5 -6.39 -4.83 -1.12
CA LEU A 5 -5.07 -5.46 -0.98
C LEU A 5 -4.67 -5.53 0.49
N GLY A 6 -4.85 -4.43 1.22
CA GLY A 6 -4.60 -4.35 2.66
C GLY A 6 -5.47 -5.31 3.46
N ALA A 7 -6.76 -5.39 3.17
CA ALA A 7 -7.67 -6.31 3.84
C ALA A 7 -7.27 -7.78 3.64
N SER A 8 -6.84 -8.15 2.42
CA SER A 8 -6.33 -9.49 2.11
C SER A 8 -5.04 -9.79 2.86
N LEU A 9 -4.11 -8.83 2.91
CA LEU A 9 -2.85 -8.94 3.63
C LEU A 9 -3.08 -9.12 5.13
N VAL A 10 -3.89 -8.27 5.74
CA VAL A 10 -4.25 -8.34 7.18
C VAL A 10 -4.87 -9.71 7.52
N LYS A 11 -5.79 -10.19 6.68
CA LYS A 11 -6.42 -11.51 6.86
C LYS A 11 -5.38 -12.64 6.78
N GLY A 12 -4.43 -12.55 5.86
CA GLY A 12 -3.33 -13.52 5.74
C GLY A 12 -2.41 -13.49 6.97
N MET A 13 -1.98 -12.30 7.39
CA MET A 13 -1.09 -12.14 8.55
C MET A 13 -1.74 -12.64 9.85
N LYS A 14 -3.03 -12.34 10.09
CA LYS A 14 -3.77 -12.85 11.26
C LYS A 14 -3.88 -14.37 11.30
N LYS A 15 -3.82 -15.05 10.14
CA LYS A 15 -3.80 -16.52 10.09
C LYS A 15 -2.44 -17.12 10.42
N LEU A 16 -1.37 -16.42 10.03
CA LEU A 16 0.00 -16.91 10.18
C LEU A 16 0.59 -16.58 11.56
N ALA A 17 0.21 -15.45 12.14
CA ALA A 17 0.74 -14.98 13.40
C ALA A 17 -0.37 -14.80 14.46
N LYS A 18 -0.19 -15.45 15.62
CA LYS A 18 -1.18 -15.45 16.71
C LYS A 18 -1.35 -14.09 17.40
N LYS A 19 -0.32 -13.24 17.37
CA LYS A 19 -0.31 -11.91 17.99
C LYS A 19 0.24 -10.91 16.99
N VAL A 20 -0.64 -10.26 16.23
CA VAL A 20 -0.28 -9.17 15.33
C VAL A 20 -1.19 -8.00 15.62
N GLU A 21 -0.60 -6.87 15.91
CA GLU A 21 -1.30 -5.60 16.08
C GLU A 21 -1.10 -4.73 14.84
N PHE A 22 -2.15 -4.04 14.42
CA PHE A 22 -2.11 -3.16 13.26
C PHE A 22 -2.51 -1.75 13.67
N LYS A 23 -1.70 -0.78 13.32
CA LYS A 23 -2.03 0.65 13.37
C LYS A 23 -1.75 1.28 12.02
N GLY A 24 -2.61 2.19 11.59
CA GLY A 24 -2.39 2.82 10.28
C GLY A 24 -3.59 3.57 9.74
N ILE A 25 -3.56 3.79 8.45
CA ILE A 25 -4.66 4.37 7.67
C ILE A 25 -5.34 3.23 6.95
N PHE A 26 -6.60 3.02 7.27
CA PHE A 26 -7.39 1.91 6.78
C PHE A 26 -8.60 2.42 6.01
N GLY A 27 -9.00 1.70 4.98
CA GLY A 27 -10.26 1.92 4.30
C GLY A 27 -11.35 0.98 4.80
N PRO A 28 -12.58 1.11 4.26
CA PRO A 28 -13.74 0.36 4.72
C PRO A 28 -13.55 -1.17 4.73
N GLU A 29 -12.84 -1.72 3.75
CA GLU A 29 -12.59 -3.18 3.67
C GLU A 29 -11.67 -3.68 4.80
N MET A 30 -10.71 -2.85 5.23
CA MET A 30 -9.86 -3.15 6.37
C MET A 30 -10.59 -2.90 7.69
N GLU A 31 -11.42 -1.88 7.79
CA GLU A 31 -12.18 -1.54 9.00
C GLU A 31 -13.22 -2.62 9.33
N ILE A 32 -13.84 -3.28 8.34
CA ILE A 32 -14.69 -4.46 8.53
C ILE A 32 -13.95 -5.59 9.27
N ASN A 33 -12.62 -5.65 9.15
CA ASN A 33 -11.78 -6.61 9.88
C ASN A 33 -11.38 -6.15 11.29
N GLY A 34 -12.06 -5.13 11.84
CA GLY A 34 -11.87 -4.62 13.21
C GLY A 34 -10.69 -3.65 13.36
N LEU A 35 -10.19 -3.06 12.27
CA LEU A 35 -9.13 -2.07 12.32
C LEU A 35 -9.72 -0.66 12.41
N LYS A 36 -9.10 0.19 13.24
CA LYS A 36 -9.49 1.59 13.39
C LYS A 36 -8.48 2.50 12.70
N SER A 37 -8.92 3.24 11.72
CA SER A 37 -8.06 4.15 10.95
C SER A 37 -7.62 5.37 11.74
N LEU A 38 -6.40 5.84 11.49
CA LEU A 38 -5.84 7.06 12.04
C LEU A 38 -6.62 8.32 11.58
N PHE A 39 -7.12 8.29 10.34
CA PHE A 39 -8.03 9.26 9.73
C PHE A 39 -8.68 8.61 8.51
N GLU A 40 -9.69 9.25 7.96
CA GLU A 40 -10.41 8.72 6.79
C GLU A 40 -9.49 8.60 5.57
N MET A 41 -9.37 7.39 5.03
CA MET A 41 -8.54 7.10 3.84
C MET A 41 -8.96 7.92 2.62
N SER A 42 -10.23 8.30 2.52
CA SER A 42 -10.79 9.14 1.46
C SER A 42 -10.07 10.50 1.34
N GLU A 43 -9.50 11.01 2.43
CA GLU A 43 -8.74 12.27 2.44
C GLU A 43 -7.46 12.22 1.59
N LEU A 44 -6.95 11.02 1.33
CA LEU A 44 -5.78 10.78 0.46
C LEU A 44 -6.17 10.63 -1.02
N SER A 45 -7.46 10.47 -1.31
CA SER A 45 -7.96 10.33 -2.67
C SER A 45 -8.08 11.71 -3.32
N VAL A 46 -7.12 12.04 -4.16
CA VAL A 46 -7.07 13.32 -4.87
C VAL A 46 -6.91 13.04 -6.36
N MET A 47 -7.82 13.54 -7.17
CA MET A 47 -7.81 13.38 -8.63
C MET A 47 -7.59 14.73 -9.31
N GLY A 48 -6.51 14.82 -10.10
CA GLY A 48 -6.20 16.00 -10.90
C GLY A 48 -5.32 17.05 -10.23
N ALA A 49 -4.64 17.86 -11.04
CA ALA A 49 -3.62 18.82 -10.60
C ALA A 49 -4.21 19.97 -9.76
N THR A 50 -5.40 20.44 -10.09
CA THR A 50 -6.08 21.53 -9.39
C THR A 50 -6.51 21.11 -7.98
N GLU A 51 -7.03 19.89 -7.83
CA GLU A 51 -7.42 19.34 -6.54
C GLU A 51 -6.20 19.09 -5.63
N ILE A 52 -5.08 18.64 -6.20
CA ILE A 52 -3.82 18.48 -5.48
C ILE A 52 -3.38 19.82 -4.90
N LEU A 53 -3.46 20.91 -5.66
CA LEU A 53 -3.06 22.23 -5.20
C LEU A 53 -3.93 22.73 -4.04
N LEU A 54 -5.25 22.58 -4.16
CA LEU A 54 -6.22 22.99 -3.13
C LEU A 54 -6.07 22.17 -1.84
N LYS A 55 -5.77 20.88 -1.94
CA LYS A 55 -5.64 19.98 -0.79
C LYS A 55 -4.20 19.80 -0.29
N TYR A 56 -3.22 20.52 -0.88
CA TYR A 56 -1.80 20.33 -0.57
C TYR A 56 -1.45 20.48 0.92
N SER A 57 -1.98 21.51 1.58
CA SER A 57 -1.76 21.76 3.00
C SER A 57 -2.33 20.61 3.85
N LYS A 58 -3.52 20.11 3.51
CA LYS A 58 -4.15 18.97 4.18
C LYS A 58 -3.33 17.69 3.98
N LEU A 59 -2.90 17.39 2.76
CA LEU A 59 -2.06 16.24 2.46
C LEU A 59 -0.72 16.30 3.20
N ARG A 60 -0.10 17.46 3.29
CA ARG A 60 1.14 17.67 4.04
C ARG A 60 0.93 17.43 5.53
N ARG A 61 -0.16 17.91 6.11
CA ARG A 61 -0.53 17.67 7.51
C ARG A 61 -0.75 16.16 7.76
N ARG A 62 -1.49 15.46 6.88
CA ARG A 62 -1.72 14.02 7.00
C ARG A 62 -0.43 13.22 6.86
N LEU A 63 0.47 13.66 5.99
CA LEU A 63 1.80 13.07 5.86
C LEU A 63 2.60 13.18 7.19
N SER A 64 2.66 14.37 7.81
CA SER A 64 3.35 14.57 9.09
C SER A 64 2.70 13.72 10.19
N GLN A 65 1.36 13.79 10.34
CA GLN A 65 0.62 12.99 11.31
C GLN A 65 0.89 11.49 11.18
N THR A 66 0.94 10.98 9.93
CA THR A 66 1.24 9.56 9.69
C THR A 66 2.66 9.21 10.12
N VAL A 67 3.63 10.03 9.77
CA VAL A 67 5.04 9.79 10.16
C VAL A 67 5.20 9.84 11.68
N GLU A 68 4.63 10.83 12.34
CA GLU A 68 4.65 10.96 13.81
C GLU A 68 4.03 9.73 14.48
N ALA A 69 2.85 9.28 14.03
CA ALA A 69 2.19 8.10 14.55
C ALA A 69 3.03 6.82 14.39
N VAL A 70 3.73 6.65 13.26
CA VAL A 70 4.63 5.51 13.05
C VAL A 70 5.82 5.57 14.00
N LEU A 71 6.45 6.74 14.15
CA LEU A 71 7.63 6.91 15.01
C LEU A 71 7.28 6.75 16.49
N GLU A 72 6.10 7.20 16.91
CA GLU A 72 5.59 7.02 18.28
C GLU A 72 5.27 5.55 18.57
N TYR A 73 4.60 4.88 17.63
CA TYR A 73 4.21 3.48 17.76
C TYR A 73 5.40 2.52 17.74
N LYS A 74 6.48 2.87 17.02
CA LYS A 74 7.70 2.06 16.85
C LYS A 74 7.40 0.63 16.40
N PRO A 75 6.72 0.44 15.24
CA PRO A 75 6.38 -0.88 14.75
C PRO A 75 7.63 -1.66 14.34
N ASP A 76 7.56 -2.98 14.38
CA ASP A 76 8.59 -3.87 13.81
C ASP A 76 8.67 -3.71 12.28
N LEU A 77 7.53 -3.37 11.67
CA LEU A 77 7.38 -3.34 10.23
C LEU A 77 6.44 -2.22 9.77
N LEU A 78 6.88 -1.39 8.84
CA LEU A 78 6.06 -0.43 8.12
C LEU A 78 5.68 -1.01 6.74
N ILE A 79 4.40 -1.26 6.53
CA ILE A 79 3.87 -1.69 5.23
C ILE A 79 3.12 -0.53 4.58
N THR A 80 3.55 -0.13 3.40
CA THR A 80 2.87 0.85 2.56
C THR A 80 2.24 0.14 1.37
N ILE A 81 0.99 0.49 1.00
CA ILE A 81 0.23 -0.24 -0.01
C ILE A 81 -0.27 0.73 -1.08
N ASP A 82 0.12 0.48 -2.34
CA ASP A 82 -0.31 1.31 -3.48
C ASP A 82 0.01 2.81 -3.26
N SER A 83 -0.67 3.72 -3.96
CA SER A 83 -0.56 5.18 -3.74
C SER A 83 0.88 5.71 -3.54
N PRO A 84 1.79 5.48 -4.51
CA PRO A 84 3.24 5.73 -4.30
C PRO A 84 3.58 7.18 -3.98
N GLU A 85 2.77 8.14 -4.40
CA GLU A 85 3.04 9.56 -4.13
C GLU A 85 2.89 9.92 -2.64
N PHE A 86 2.01 9.27 -1.90
CA PHE A 86 1.88 9.43 -0.45
C PHE A 86 2.74 8.41 0.30
N CYS A 87 2.57 7.15 -0.01
CA CYS A 87 3.20 6.02 0.68
C CYS A 87 4.73 6.10 0.70
N LEU A 88 5.36 6.38 -0.45
CA LEU A 88 6.82 6.48 -0.52
C LEU A 88 7.37 7.72 0.19
N ARG A 89 6.58 8.79 0.32
CA ARG A 89 6.98 9.95 1.15
C ARG A 89 6.93 9.63 2.63
N VAL A 90 5.94 8.86 3.09
CA VAL A 90 5.89 8.36 4.48
C VAL A 90 7.10 7.49 4.75
N ALA A 91 7.32 6.44 3.95
CA ALA A 91 8.45 5.52 4.12
C ALA A 91 9.80 6.25 4.14
N LYS A 92 10.03 7.18 3.21
CA LYS A 92 11.25 7.99 3.17
C LYS A 92 11.48 8.81 4.44
N LYS A 93 10.42 9.45 4.98
CA LYS A 93 10.53 10.26 6.21
C LYS A 93 10.74 9.40 7.44
N VAL A 94 10.04 8.27 7.54
CA VAL A 94 10.21 7.31 8.63
C VAL A 94 11.62 6.75 8.63
N ARG A 95 12.14 6.30 7.47
CA ARG A 95 13.51 5.80 7.32
C ARG A 95 14.57 6.84 7.69
N ALA A 96 14.35 8.10 7.34
CA ALA A 96 15.28 9.19 7.70
C ALA A 96 15.30 9.47 9.21
N ALA A 97 14.18 9.26 9.91
CA ALA A 97 14.07 9.49 11.35
C ALA A 97 14.44 8.24 12.18
N ASN A 98 14.16 7.04 11.69
CA ASN A 98 14.47 5.76 12.33
C ASN A 98 14.78 4.69 11.28
N SER A 99 16.05 4.36 11.12
CA SER A 99 16.52 3.36 10.14
C SER A 99 16.23 1.92 10.55
N ASN A 100 15.87 1.65 11.81
CA ASN A 100 15.64 0.29 12.31
C ASN A 100 14.26 -0.26 11.92
N ILE A 101 13.30 0.60 11.54
CA ILE A 101 11.99 0.15 11.11
C ILE A 101 12.12 -0.41 9.69
N ARG A 102 11.92 -1.72 9.54
CA ARG A 102 11.90 -2.37 8.23
C ARG A 102 10.70 -1.88 7.41
N THR A 103 10.93 -1.58 6.14
CA THR A 103 9.92 -0.98 5.27
C THR A 103 9.59 -1.88 4.10
N ILE A 104 8.30 -2.18 3.93
CA ILE A 104 7.78 -2.95 2.80
C ILE A 104 6.84 -2.07 1.97
N HIS A 105 6.93 -2.16 0.66
CA HIS A 105 5.97 -1.55 -0.26
C HIS A 105 5.22 -2.63 -1.03
N TYR A 106 3.91 -2.67 -0.86
CA TYR A 106 3.03 -3.60 -1.57
C TYR A 106 2.43 -2.90 -2.79
N VAL A 107 2.56 -3.49 -3.93
CA VAL A 107 2.34 -3.02 -5.31
C VAL A 107 3.57 -2.31 -5.86
N ALA A 108 4.36 -3.04 -6.64
CA ALA A 108 5.49 -2.45 -7.36
C ALA A 108 5.02 -1.28 -8.24
N PRO A 109 5.67 -0.11 -8.16
CA PRO A 109 5.31 0.98 -9.06
C PRO A 109 5.71 0.62 -10.50
N THR A 110 4.93 1.07 -11.47
CA THR A 110 5.07 0.75 -12.90
C THR A 110 6.35 1.31 -13.54
N VAL A 111 7.51 1.02 -12.95
CA VAL A 111 8.82 1.53 -13.40
C VAL A 111 9.26 0.98 -14.75
N TRP A 112 8.73 -0.18 -15.13
CA TRP A 112 8.93 -0.83 -16.42
C TRP A 112 8.23 -0.09 -17.58
N ALA A 113 7.18 0.69 -17.30
CA ALA A 113 6.45 1.46 -18.29
C ALA A 113 6.82 2.96 -18.25
N TRP A 114 7.04 3.52 -17.06
CA TRP A 114 7.35 4.92 -16.92
C TRP A 114 8.07 5.22 -15.59
N ARG A 115 8.87 6.29 -15.57
CA ARG A 115 9.69 6.70 -14.41
C ARG A 115 10.64 5.60 -13.87
N PRO A 116 11.49 4.97 -14.72
CA PRO A 116 12.39 3.89 -14.30
C PRO A 116 13.29 4.27 -13.12
N LYS A 117 13.72 5.54 -13.05
CA LYS A 117 14.53 6.07 -11.93
C LYS A 117 13.81 6.03 -10.56
N ARG A 118 12.50 5.68 -10.52
CA ARG A 118 11.73 5.56 -9.27
C ARG A 118 12.23 4.39 -8.43
N ALA A 119 12.50 3.22 -9.03
CA ALA A 119 13.04 2.06 -8.32
C ALA A 119 14.34 2.42 -7.59
N LYS A 120 15.31 3.03 -8.28
CA LYS A 120 16.57 3.49 -7.69
C LYS A 120 16.38 4.46 -6.51
N LYS A 121 15.36 5.33 -6.56
CA LYS A 121 15.04 6.23 -5.45
C LYS A 121 14.43 5.48 -4.28
N MET A 122 13.59 4.48 -4.55
CA MET A 122 12.91 3.66 -3.54
C MET A 122 13.90 2.80 -2.75
N ALA A 123 14.90 2.21 -3.39
CA ALA A 123 15.92 1.38 -2.77
C ALA A 123 16.67 2.06 -1.61
N ARG A 124 16.60 3.37 -1.51
CA ARG A 124 17.21 4.12 -0.39
C ARG A 124 16.40 4.04 0.91
N PHE A 125 15.13 3.62 0.85
CA PHE A 125 14.22 3.66 1.99
C PHE A 125 13.13 2.58 1.97
N ILE A 126 13.12 1.70 0.98
CA ILE A 126 12.29 0.50 0.91
C ILE A 126 13.22 -0.70 0.92
N ASP A 127 13.01 -1.63 1.83
CA ASP A 127 13.81 -2.85 1.94
C ASP A 127 13.25 -3.95 1.05
N HIS A 128 11.91 -4.04 0.96
CA HIS A 128 11.24 -5.15 0.30
C HIS A 128 10.00 -4.67 -0.49
N VAL A 129 9.77 -5.25 -1.65
CA VAL A 129 8.60 -4.98 -2.48
C VAL A 129 7.78 -6.27 -2.65
N LEU A 130 6.47 -6.18 -2.45
CA LEU A 130 5.52 -7.24 -2.77
C LEU A 130 4.90 -6.93 -4.14
N ALA A 131 5.28 -7.68 -5.15
CA ALA A 131 4.91 -7.47 -6.54
C ALA A 131 3.62 -8.20 -6.91
N LEU A 132 2.76 -7.57 -7.72
CA LEU A 132 1.51 -8.16 -8.20
C LEU A 132 1.68 -8.99 -9.47
N PHE A 133 2.74 -8.75 -10.25
CA PHE A 133 3.00 -9.42 -11.52
C PHE A 133 4.37 -10.11 -11.53
N PRO A 134 4.47 -11.28 -12.18
CA PRO A 134 5.69 -12.11 -12.15
C PRO A 134 6.89 -11.47 -12.85
N PHE A 135 6.69 -10.46 -13.67
CA PHE A 135 7.76 -9.75 -14.38
C PHE A 135 8.32 -8.54 -13.61
N GLU A 136 7.74 -8.15 -12.48
CA GLU A 136 8.13 -6.95 -11.73
C GLU A 136 9.40 -7.14 -10.86
N PRO A 137 9.65 -8.31 -10.22
CA PRO A 137 10.79 -8.49 -9.34
C PRO A 137 12.14 -8.09 -9.93
N PRO A 138 12.52 -8.45 -11.17
CA PRO A 138 13.82 -8.09 -11.71
C PRO A 138 14.11 -6.57 -11.73
N TYR A 139 13.07 -5.74 -11.88
CA TYR A 139 13.23 -4.28 -11.87
C TYR A 139 13.50 -3.71 -10.46
N MET A 140 13.05 -4.40 -9.43
CA MET A 140 13.28 -3.99 -8.04
C MET A 140 14.62 -4.52 -7.54
N GLU A 141 14.90 -5.79 -7.81
CA GLU A 141 16.14 -6.47 -7.44
C GLU A 141 17.38 -5.83 -8.08
N ALA A 142 17.28 -5.39 -9.34
CA ALA A 142 18.34 -4.66 -10.03
C ALA A 142 18.79 -3.38 -9.31
N GLU A 143 17.96 -2.81 -8.46
CA GLU A 143 18.26 -1.64 -7.65
C GLU A 143 18.58 -1.96 -6.18
N GLY A 144 18.67 -3.26 -5.83
CA GLY A 144 19.09 -3.76 -4.52
C GLY A 144 17.97 -3.88 -3.48
N MET A 145 16.71 -3.92 -3.89
CA MET A 145 15.56 -4.24 -3.02
C MET A 145 15.25 -5.74 -3.10
N ASP A 146 14.85 -6.34 -1.97
CA ASP A 146 14.19 -7.64 -2.02
C ASP A 146 12.84 -7.52 -2.73
N CYS A 147 12.44 -8.50 -3.53
CA CYS A 147 11.14 -8.46 -4.19
C CYS A 147 10.55 -9.86 -4.38
N ASP A 148 9.32 -10.04 -3.86
CA ASP A 148 8.58 -11.29 -4.05
C ASP A 148 7.33 -11.06 -4.92
N PHE A 149 7.12 -11.94 -5.89
CA PHE A 149 5.87 -12.03 -6.60
C PHE A 149 4.81 -12.72 -5.72
N VAL A 150 3.85 -11.93 -5.23
CA VAL A 150 2.77 -12.42 -4.35
C VAL A 150 1.45 -12.65 -5.07
N GLY A 151 1.36 -12.24 -6.33
CA GLY A 151 0.13 -12.31 -7.13
C GLY A 151 -0.92 -11.26 -6.75
N HIS A 152 -1.94 -11.15 -7.58
CA HIS A 152 -3.06 -10.25 -7.32
C HIS A 152 -4.20 -11.03 -6.64
N PRO A 153 -4.79 -10.51 -5.55
CA PRO A 153 -5.86 -11.22 -4.80
C PRO A 153 -7.07 -11.62 -5.65
N ILE A 154 -7.28 -10.96 -6.79
CA ILE A 154 -8.36 -11.33 -7.72
C ILE A 154 -8.19 -12.77 -8.25
N ALA A 155 -6.97 -13.26 -8.34
CA ALA A 155 -6.69 -14.63 -8.78
C ALA A 155 -7.21 -15.69 -7.79
N ALA A 156 -7.36 -15.32 -6.51
CA ALA A 156 -7.94 -16.18 -5.48
C ALA A 156 -9.48 -16.05 -5.40
N MET A 157 -10.10 -15.13 -6.16
CA MET A 157 -11.54 -15.04 -6.26
C MET A 157 -12.06 -16.14 -7.17
N GLY A 158 -12.94 -16.99 -6.67
CA GLY A 158 -13.58 -18.02 -7.47
C GLY A 158 -14.37 -17.45 -8.67
N PRO A 159 -14.80 -18.29 -9.60
CA PRO A 159 -15.57 -17.87 -10.77
C PRO A 159 -16.83 -17.11 -10.36
N ILE A 160 -17.16 -16.09 -11.15
CA ILE A 160 -18.38 -15.28 -10.91
C ILE A 160 -19.60 -16.20 -11.03
N ALA A 161 -20.45 -16.19 -10.00
CA ALA A 161 -21.64 -17.01 -10.00
C ALA A 161 -22.52 -16.72 -11.23
N PRO A 162 -23.03 -17.75 -11.96
CA PRO A 162 -23.82 -17.58 -13.17
C PRO A 162 -24.98 -16.60 -13.02
N LYS A 163 -25.64 -16.55 -11.84
CA LYS A 163 -26.69 -15.57 -11.53
C LYS A 163 -26.23 -14.10 -11.63
N LYS A 164 -24.98 -13.80 -11.29
CA LYS A 164 -24.43 -12.44 -11.43
C LYS A 164 -24.15 -12.09 -12.87
N ILE A 165 -23.71 -13.06 -13.68
CA ILE A 165 -23.48 -12.89 -15.10
C ILE A 165 -24.81 -12.59 -15.82
N SER A 166 -25.84 -13.39 -15.56
CA SER A 166 -27.17 -13.22 -16.16
C SER A 166 -27.87 -11.93 -15.72
N SER A 167 -27.66 -11.46 -14.47
CA SER A 167 -28.20 -10.18 -14.02
C SER A 167 -27.49 -8.99 -14.68
N PHE A 168 -26.19 -9.08 -14.93
CA PHE A 168 -25.45 -8.07 -15.67
C PHE A 168 -25.90 -8.01 -17.14
N GLN A 169 -26.01 -9.16 -17.82
CA GLN A 169 -26.45 -9.24 -19.21
C GLN A 169 -27.89 -8.73 -19.42
N LYS A 170 -28.76 -8.80 -18.40
CA LYS A 170 -30.12 -8.24 -18.46
C LYS A 170 -30.18 -6.74 -18.24
N LYS A 171 -29.13 -6.16 -17.70
CA LYS A 171 -29.07 -4.73 -17.36
C LYS A 171 -28.41 -3.89 -18.46
N TYR A 172 -27.63 -4.50 -19.31
CA TYR A 172 -26.90 -3.93 -20.44
C TYR A 172 -27.09 -4.78 -21.70
#